data_25fa1bae087af8cc074c063387158c16
#
_entry.id   25fa1bae087af8cc074c063387158c16
#
_cell.length_a   1.000
_cell.length_b   1.000
_cell.length_c   1.000
_cell.angle_alpha   90.00
_cell.angle_beta   90.00
_cell.angle_gamma   90.00
#
_symmetry.space_group_name_H-M   'P 1'
#
loop_
_entity.id
_entity.type
_entity.pdbx_description
1 polymer ?
#
loop_
_entity_poly.entity_id
_entity_poly.type
_entity_poly.pdbx_seq_one_letter_code
_entity_poly.pdbx_strand_id
1 'polypeptide(L)'
;MNQVKTLMAIALSLPVLFLSGCKSVPPYSSDYAKARASIQGIPLDDAKALEIGSRFTSAFNTLGTPKFVENAGALYADQLFINDTLSQFSSRKKLLEHFQGMNQRVSNVNVKLLNTSYYQDSAYVHWHMVYDFKMFGKTRTMDSYGISEIKVNPNHQIIFQQDFWDPANGLYRSLPYVGGTYSWVLPFKK
;
A
#
# COMPACT_ATOMS: atom_id res chain seq x y z
N MET A 1 45.79 -33.73 37.48
CA MET A 1 44.39 -34.15 37.64
C MET A 1 43.64 -32.90 38.12
N ASN A 2 42.75 -32.29 37.41
CA ASN A 2 41.93 -31.07 37.60
C ASN A 2 42.21 -29.96 36.58
N GLN A 3 41.81 -30.16 35.33
CA GLN A 3 41.61 -29.06 34.37
C GLN A 3 40.57 -29.42 33.31
N VAL A 4 39.43 -30.04 33.64
CA VAL A 4 38.39 -30.48 32.69
C VAL A 4 36.95 -30.15 33.16
N LYS A 5 36.74 -29.17 34.02
CA LYS A 5 35.35 -28.87 34.50
C LYS A 5 34.84 -27.45 34.27
N THR A 6 35.46 -26.63 33.41
CA THR A 6 35.05 -25.22 33.27
C THR A 6 34.55 -24.81 31.86
N LEU A 7 34.25 -25.75 30.96
CA LEU A 7 33.87 -25.42 29.56
C LEU A 7 32.45 -25.86 29.14
N MET A 8 31.54 -26.10 30.09
CA MET A 8 30.20 -26.60 29.76
C MET A 8 29.02 -25.74 30.27
N ALA A 9 29.25 -24.48 30.57
CA ALA A 9 28.20 -23.59 31.15
C ALA A 9 27.84 -22.34 30.31
N ILE A 10 28.30 -22.23 29.06
CA ILE A 10 28.01 -21.01 28.24
C ILE A 10 27.10 -21.26 27.02
N ALA A 11 26.53 -22.44 26.85
CA ALA A 11 25.77 -22.79 25.64
C ALA A 11 24.25 -22.81 25.81
N LEU A 12 23.65 -22.24 26.88
CA LEU A 12 22.21 -22.35 27.12
C LEU A 12 21.46 -21.05 27.40
N SER A 13 21.99 -19.89 26.97
CA SER A 13 21.30 -18.60 27.25
C SER A 13 20.95 -17.76 26.04
N LEU A 14 20.77 -18.34 24.85
CA LEU A 14 20.47 -17.56 23.64
C LEU A 14 19.36 -18.12 22.75
N PRO A 15 18.15 -18.41 23.21
CA PRO A 15 17.01 -18.26 22.29
C PRO A 15 15.74 -17.67 22.88
N VAL A 16 15.77 -16.80 23.91
CA VAL A 16 14.52 -16.28 24.52
C VAL A 16 14.15 -14.86 24.08
N LEU A 17 14.95 -14.21 23.23
CA LEU A 17 14.74 -12.80 22.86
C LEU A 17 13.91 -12.55 21.58
N PHE A 18 13.33 -13.59 20.96
CA PHE A 18 12.56 -13.41 19.70
C PHE A 18 11.03 -13.53 19.85
N LEU A 19 10.48 -13.62 21.06
CA LEU A 19 9.04 -13.83 21.24
C LEU A 19 8.24 -12.60 21.70
N SER A 20 8.83 -11.41 21.80
CA SER A 20 8.11 -10.19 22.24
C SER A 20 7.76 -9.21 21.13
N GLY A 21 7.55 -9.67 19.90
CA GLY A 21 7.30 -8.85 18.72
C GLY A 21 5.95 -9.01 18.04
N CYS A 22 5.01 -9.78 18.56
CA CYS A 22 3.64 -9.79 18.03
C CYS A 22 2.88 -8.56 18.52
N LYS A 23 3.15 -7.37 17.96
CA LYS A 23 2.09 -6.35 17.92
C LYS A 23 0.94 -7.00 17.15
N SER A 24 -0.23 -7.10 17.78
CA SER A 24 -1.46 -7.53 17.12
C SER A 24 -1.60 -6.69 15.85
N VAL A 25 -1.53 -7.34 14.69
CA VAL A 25 -1.83 -6.67 13.42
C VAL A 25 -3.27 -6.19 13.55
N PRO A 26 -3.55 -4.89 13.33
CA PRO A 26 -4.93 -4.39 13.35
C PRO A 26 -5.80 -5.29 12.46
N PRO A 27 -7.06 -5.54 12.83
CA PRO A 27 -7.93 -6.43 12.06
C PRO A 27 -8.32 -5.75 10.72
N TYR A 28 -7.44 -5.85 9.74
CA TYR A 28 -7.53 -5.27 8.41
C TYR A 28 -8.92 -5.46 7.78
N SER A 29 -9.44 -6.68 7.79
CA SER A 29 -10.73 -6.99 7.17
C SER A 29 -11.92 -6.35 7.89
N SER A 30 -11.86 -6.20 9.23
CA SER A 30 -12.93 -5.56 9.99
C SER A 30 -12.95 -4.04 9.78
N ASP A 31 -11.80 -3.41 9.65
CA ASP A 31 -11.72 -1.96 9.40
C ASP A 31 -12.21 -1.61 8.00
N TYR A 32 -11.82 -2.41 6.99
CA TYR A 32 -12.36 -2.30 5.65
C TYR A 32 -13.90 -2.45 5.64
N ALA A 33 -14.43 -3.53 6.23
CA ALA A 33 -15.87 -3.79 6.23
C ALA A 33 -16.66 -2.67 6.92
N LYS A 34 -16.18 -2.15 8.05
CA LYS A 34 -16.79 -1.01 8.77
C LYS A 34 -16.75 0.27 7.96
N ALA A 35 -15.59 0.63 7.41
CA ALA A 35 -15.43 1.85 6.61
C ALA A 35 -16.29 1.79 5.36
N ARG A 36 -16.27 0.67 4.64
CA ARG A 36 -17.08 0.44 3.43
C ARG A 36 -18.59 0.58 3.69
N ALA A 37 -19.06 0.09 4.83
CA ALA A 37 -20.48 0.17 5.22
C ALA A 37 -20.90 1.56 5.71
N SER A 38 -20.00 2.30 6.40
CA SER A 38 -20.32 3.57 7.05
C SER A 38 -20.12 4.80 6.14
N ILE A 39 -19.16 4.74 5.21
CA ILE A 39 -18.86 5.85 4.31
C ILE A 39 -19.73 5.75 3.07
N GLN A 40 -20.55 6.78 2.83
CA GLN A 40 -21.45 6.86 1.68
C GLN A 40 -20.89 7.85 0.65
N GLY A 41 -20.71 7.38 -0.58
CA GLY A 41 -20.36 8.19 -1.74
C GLY A 41 -21.59 8.71 -2.49
N ILE A 42 -21.35 9.46 -3.56
CA ILE A 42 -22.42 9.82 -4.51
C ILE A 42 -22.78 8.59 -5.38
N PRO A 43 -24.03 8.48 -5.86
CA PRO A 43 -24.39 7.47 -6.85
C PRO A 43 -23.58 7.63 -8.14
N LEU A 44 -23.10 6.50 -8.66
CA LEU A 44 -22.25 6.46 -9.84
C LEU A 44 -22.99 5.96 -11.09
N ASP A 45 -22.41 6.28 -12.23
CA ASP A 45 -22.69 5.77 -13.56
C ASP A 45 -21.35 5.49 -14.28
N ASP A 46 -21.38 4.95 -15.48
CA ASP A 46 -20.17 4.64 -16.26
C ASP A 46 -19.27 5.86 -16.46
N ALA A 47 -19.87 7.02 -16.74
CA ALA A 47 -19.11 8.25 -17.00
C ALA A 47 -18.38 8.74 -15.74
N LYS A 48 -19.04 8.71 -14.59
CA LYS A 48 -18.44 9.08 -13.30
C LYS A 48 -17.37 8.09 -12.87
N ALA A 49 -17.62 6.79 -13.06
CA ALA A 49 -16.59 5.77 -12.76
C ALA A 49 -15.34 5.98 -13.61
N LEU A 50 -15.50 6.27 -14.91
CA LEU A 50 -14.39 6.58 -15.81
C LEU A 50 -13.69 7.89 -15.41
N GLU A 51 -14.42 8.93 -15.03
CA GLU A 51 -13.84 10.18 -14.51
C GLU A 51 -12.99 9.95 -13.28
N ILE A 52 -13.50 9.19 -12.29
CA ILE A 52 -12.77 8.85 -11.07
C ILE A 52 -11.47 8.12 -11.41
N GLY A 53 -11.53 7.08 -12.25
CA GLY A 53 -10.36 6.31 -12.67
C GLY A 53 -9.32 7.15 -13.41
N SER A 54 -9.78 8.04 -14.30
CA SER A 54 -8.91 8.94 -15.07
C SER A 54 -8.22 9.98 -14.18
N ARG A 55 -8.94 10.59 -13.25
CA ARG A 55 -8.37 11.55 -12.29
C ARG A 55 -7.38 10.88 -11.35
N PHE A 56 -7.73 9.69 -10.84
CA PHE A 56 -6.86 8.89 -9.98
C PHE A 56 -5.54 8.56 -10.69
N THR A 57 -5.58 7.92 -11.85
CA THR A 57 -4.36 7.53 -12.58
C THR A 57 -3.56 8.73 -13.04
N SER A 58 -4.21 9.83 -13.45
CA SER A 58 -3.53 11.08 -13.84
C SER A 58 -2.78 11.71 -12.68
N ALA A 59 -3.35 11.75 -11.48
CA ALA A 59 -2.68 12.25 -10.29
C ALA A 59 -1.45 11.40 -9.95
N PHE A 60 -1.59 10.07 -9.95
CA PHE A 60 -0.48 9.16 -9.64
C PHE A 60 0.60 9.12 -10.72
N ASN A 61 0.31 9.46 -11.98
CA ASN A 61 1.33 9.66 -13.01
C ASN A 61 2.26 10.86 -12.74
N THR A 62 1.91 11.72 -11.79
CA THR A 62 2.79 12.82 -11.35
C THR A 62 3.68 12.46 -10.15
N LEU A 63 3.56 11.24 -9.61
CA LEU A 63 4.38 10.73 -8.51
C LEU A 63 5.86 10.73 -8.92
N GLY A 64 6.74 11.16 -8.02
CA GLY A 64 8.15 11.40 -8.30
C GLY A 64 8.44 12.80 -8.87
N THR A 65 7.42 13.65 -9.00
CA THR A 65 7.55 15.04 -9.49
C THR A 65 7.10 16.06 -8.42
N PRO A 66 7.51 17.35 -8.54
CA PRO A 66 7.04 18.40 -7.61
C PRO A 66 5.52 18.62 -7.59
N LYS A 67 4.79 18.23 -8.65
CA LYS A 67 3.34 18.41 -8.77
C LYS A 67 2.51 17.36 -8.02
N PHE A 68 3.12 16.25 -7.62
CA PHE A 68 2.37 15.10 -7.09
C PHE A 68 1.56 15.44 -5.83
N VAL A 69 2.19 16.08 -4.84
CA VAL A 69 1.53 16.38 -3.56
C VAL A 69 0.36 17.34 -3.75
N GLU A 70 0.46 18.30 -4.65
CA GLU A 70 -0.62 19.21 -5.02
C GLU A 70 -1.77 18.48 -5.71
N ASN A 71 -1.46 17.68 -6.74
CA ASN A 71 -2.45 16.88 -7.47
C ASN A 71 -3.17 15.87 -6.57
N ALA A 72 -2.44 15.18 -5.72
CA ALA A 72 -3.01 14.28 -4.71
C ALA A 72 -3.85 15.06 -3.68
N GLY A 73 -3.38 16.24 -3.24
CA GLY A 73 -4.13 17.11 -2.33
C GLY A 73 -5.50 17.52 -2.86
N ALA A 74 -5.60 17.79 -4.17
CA ALA A 74 -6.85 18.13 -4.83
C ALA A 74 -7.79 16.91 -4.99
N LEU A 75 -7.23 15.70 -5.04
CA LEU A 75 -7.98 14.47 -5.26
C LEU A 75 -8.74 14.00 -4.01
N TYR A 76 -8.20 14.24 -2.81
CA TYR A 76 -8.68 13.66 -1.55
C TYR A 76 -9.41 14.68 -0.66
N ALA A 77 -10.48 14.23 0.02
CA ALA A 77 -11.17 15.02 1.04
C ALA A 77 -10.38 15.07 2.35
N ASP A 78 -10.71 16.01 3.25
CA ASP A 78 -10.03 16.17 4.54
C ASP A 78 -10.23 14.96 5.48
N GLN A 79 -11.47 14.46 5.54
CA GLN A 79 -11.83 13.24 6.26
C GLN A 79 -11.99 12.11 5.27
N LEU A 80 -11.31 11.00 5.51
CA LEU A 80 -11.25 9.89 4.58
C LEU A 80 -10.90 8.57 5.27
N PHE A 81 -11.13 7.48 4.59
CA PHE A 81 -10.53 6.18 4.87
C PHE A 81 -9.76 5.74 3.63
N ILE A 82 -8.47 5.64 3.74
CA ILE A 82 -7.60 5.15 2.66
C ILE A 82 -6.77 4.00 3.19
N ASN A 83 -6.76 2.89 2.47
CA ASN A 83 -5.86 1.77 2.72
C ASN A 83 -5.19 1.37 1.39
N ASP A 84 -3.90 1.64 1.28
CA ASP A 84 -3.08 1.33 0.11
C ASP A 84 -2.46 -0.08 0.15
N THR A 85 -2.99 -0.98 1.01
CA THR A 85 -2.47 -2.33 1.32
C THR A 85 -1.27 -2.34 2.26
N LEU A 86 -0.43 -1.31 2.26
CA LEU A 86 0.75 -1.19 3.13
C LEU A 86 0.49 -0.30 4.35
N SER A 87 -0.41 0.69 4.19
CA SER A 87 -0.68 1.73 5.19
C SER A 87 -2.14 2.15 5.17
N GLN A 88 -2.65 2.62 6.33
CA GLN A 88 -4.02 3.09 6.48
C GLN A 88 -4.05 4.52 7.02
N PHE A 89 -4.91 5.36 6.43
CA PHE A 89 -5.04 6.77 6.75
C PHE A 89 -6.49 7.15 6.98
N SER A 90 -6.73 8.05 7.97
CA SER A 90 -8.05 8.60 8.30
C SER A 90 -8.14 10.11 8.08
N SER A 91 -7.08 10.76 7.61
CA SER A 91 -7.06 12.18 7.29
C SER A 91 -6.14 12.50 6.12
N ARG A 92 -6.54 13.49 5.31
CA ARG A 92 -5.73 13.99 4.18
C ARG A 92 -4.34 14.44 4.60
N LYS A 93 -4.21 15.12 5.75
CA LYS A 93 -2.92 15.59 6.24
C LYS A 93 -1.91 14.45 6.37
N LYS A 94 -2.27 13.36 7.06
CA LYS A 94 -1.39 12.19 7.23
C LYS A 94 -1.10 11.47 5.91
N LEU A 95 -2.10 11.40 5.04
CA LEU A 95 -1.94 10.83 3.69
C LEU A 95 -0.93 11.63 2.86
N LEU A 96 -1.02 12.96 2.87
CA LEU A 96 -0.10 13.82 2.12
C LEU A 96 1.32 13.81 2.71
N GLU A 97 1.49 13.72 4.03
CA GLU A 97 2.79 13.50 4.67
C GLU A 97 3.43 12.18 4.19
N HIS A 98 2.64 11.10 4.11
CA HIS A 98 3.09 9.82 3.56
C HIS A 98 3.47 9.94 2.08
N PHE A 99 2.64 10.57 1.26
CA PHE A 99 2.89 10.80 -0.16
C PHE A 99 4.13 11.66 -0.41
N GLN A 100 4.38 12.67 0.42
CA GLN A 100 5.60 13.47 0.35
C GLN A 100 6.85 12.60 0.57
N GLY A 101 6.83 11.71 1.57
CA GLY A 101 7.92 10.78 1.82
C GLY A 101 8.12 9.77 0.69
N MET A 102 7.03 9.29 0.08
CA MET A 102 7.07 8.39 -1.08
C MET A 102 7.61 9.10 -2.33
N ASN A 103 7.14 10.33 -2.58
CA ASN A 103 7.52 11.15 -3.74
C ASN A 103 9.03 11.39 -3.85
N GLN A 104 9.74 11.44 -2.73
CA GLN A 104 11.19 11.63 -2.68
C GLN A 104 11.98 10.36 -3.05
N ARG A 105 11.35 9.20 -3.07
CA ARG A 105 12.01 7.90 -3.20
C ARG A 105 11.73 7.19 -4.51
N VAL A 106 10.74 7.66 -5.27
CA VAL A 106 10.30 7.03 -6.52
C VAL A 106 10.61 7.91 -7.72
N SER A 107 10.70 7.29 -8.89
CA SER A 107 10.91 7.94 -10.18
C SER A 107 10.35 7.07 -11.30
N ASN A 108 10.31 7.61 -12.53
CA ASN A 108 9.88 6.88 -13.72
C ASN A 108 8.50 6.21 -13.57
N VAL A 109 7.56 6.93 -12.95
CA VAL A 109 6.22 6.40 -12.67
C VAL A 109 5.38 6.39 -13.94
N ASN A 110 4.73 5.26 -14.19
CA ASN A 110 3.75 5.09 -15.26
C ASN A 110 2.55 4.33 -14.70
N VAL A 111 1.40 4.99 -14.63
CA VAL A 111 0.14 4.39 -14.20
C VAL A 111 -0.84 4.40 -15.37
N LYS A 112 -1.26 3.22 -15.79
CA LYS A 112 -2.25 3.04 -16.86
C LYS A 112 -3.59 2.66 -16.26
N LEU A 113 -4.64 3.40 -16.62
CA LEU A 113 -6.01 2.95 -16.43
C LEU A 113 -6.30 1.83 -17.41
N LEU A 114 -6.69 0.65 -16.92
CA LEU A 114 -7.04 -0.50 -17.75
C LEU A 114 -8.53 -0.54 -18.03
N ASN A 115 -9.34 -0.45 -16.98
CA ASN A 115 -10.80 -0.30 -17.07
C ASN A 115 -11.36 0.24 -15.76
N THR A 116 -12.64 0.59 -15.79
CA THR A 116 -13.45 0.94 -14.62
C THR A 116 -14.75 0.17 -14.64
N SER A 117 -15.26 -0.12 -13.46
CA SER A 117 -16.63 -0.59 -13.24
C SER A 117 -17.17 0.08 -11.99
N TYR A 118 -18.46 -0.04 -11.73
CA TYR A 118 -19.05 0.52 -10.51
C TYR A 118 -20.17 -0.38 -9.98
N TYR A 119 -20.42 -0.20 -8.69
CA TYR A 119 -21.61 -0.75 -8.04
C TYR A 119 -22.10 0.25 -7.00
N GLN A 120 -23.31 0.77 -7.18
CA GLN A 120 -23.91 1.82 -6.34
C GLN A 120 -23.04 3.09 -6.26
N ASP A 121 -22.34 3.30 -5.15
CA ASP A 121 -21.48 4.46 -4.85
C ASP A 121 -19.98 4.15 -4.90
N SER A 122 -19.61 2.91 -5.25
CA SER A 122 -18.23 2.45 -5.34
C SER A 122 -17.79 2.30 -6.80
N ALA A 123 -16.72 3.01 -7.18
CA ALA A 123 -16.00 2.77 -8.43
C ALA A 123 -14.86 1.76 -8.19
N TYR A 124 -14.67 0.85 -9.10
CA TYR A 124 -13.55 -0.10 -9.13
C TYR A 124 -12.63 0.28 -10.29
N VAL A 125 -11.48 0.81 -9.95
CA VAL A 125 -10.47 1.31 -10.89
C VAL A 125 -9.40 0.27 -11.05
N HIS A 126 -9.36 -0.42 -12.17
CA HIS A 126 -8.32 -1.40 -12.49
C HIS A 126 -7.15 -0.69 -13.18
N TRP A 127 -5.96 -0.84 -12.63
CA TRP A 127 -4.76 -0.14 -13.09
C TRP A 127 -3.54 -1.06 -13.19
N HIS A 128 -2.58 -0.63 -13.99
CA HIS A 128 -1.22 -1.16 -14.06
C HIS A 128 -0.25 -0.06 -13.71
N MET A 129 0.62 -0.28 -12.74
CA MET A 129 1.59 0.71 -12.28
C MET A 129 3.01 0.14 -12.37
N VAL A 130 3.88 0.92 -13.00
CA VAL A 130 5.32 0.68 -13.04
C VAL A 130 6.03 1.90 -12.49
N TYR A 131 7.00 1.71 -11.60
CA TYR A 131 7.84 2.78 -11.08
C TYR A 131 9.19 2.27 -10.60
N ASP A 132 10.17 3.16 -10.55
CA ASP A 132 11.47 2.88 -9.95
C ASP A 132 11.54 3.45 -8.53
N PHE A 133 12.20 2.73 -7.63
CA PHE A 133 12.54 3.23 -6.30
C PHE A 133 13.98 2.89 -5.92
N LYS A 134 14.58 3.75 -5.08
CA LYS A 134 15.94 3.54 -4.57
C LYS A 134 15.91 2.93 -3.19
N MET A 135 16.63 1.81 -3.02
CA MET A 135 16.82 1.17 -1.73
C MET A 135 18.24 0.60 -1.61
N PHE A 136 18.95 0.92 -0.52
CA PHE A 136 20.33 0.52 -0.28
C PHE A 136 21.28 0.83 -1.47
N GLY A 137 21.15 2.03 -2.04
CA GLY A 137 21.97 2.49 -3.16
C GLY A 137 21.66 1.85 -4.52
N LYS A 138 20.67 0.96 -4.61
CA LYS A 138 20.26 0.30 -5.87
C LYS A 138 18.88 0.78 -6.29
N THR A 139 18.71 1.03 -7.58
CA THR A 139 17.40 1.25 -8.20
C THR A 139 16.73 -0.11 -8.45
N ARG A 140 15.44 -0.19 -8.17
CA ARG A 140 14.59 -1.37 -8.40
C ARG A 140 13.33 -0.93 -9.10
N THR A 141 12.92 -1.65 -10.11
CA THR A 141 11.67 -1.42 -10.82
C THR A 141 10.58 -2.27 -10.18
N MET A 142 9.47 -1.63 -9.89
CA MET A 142 8.23 -2.25 -9.45
C MET A 142 7.27 -2.31 -10.62
N ASP A 143 6.60 -3.45 -10.79
CA ASP A 143 5.60 -3.69 -11.82
C ASP A 143 4.44 -4.43 -11.16
N SER A 144 3.27 -3.80 -11.10
CA SER A 144 2.11 -4.37 -10.41
C SER A 144 0.79 -3.98 -11.05
N TYR A 145 -0.16 -4.90 -10.95
CA TYR A 145 -1.57 -4.70 -11.27
C TYR A 145 -2.36 -4.58 -9.98
N GLY A 146 -3.39 -3.76 -9.99
CA GLY A 146 -4.26 -3.60 -8.83
C GLY A 146 -5.63 -3.07 -9.19
N ILE A 147 -6.52 -3.16 -8.20
CA ILE A 147 -7.85 -2.57 -8.24
C ILE A 147 -8.00 -1.68 -7.01
N SER A 148 -8.43 -0.44 -7.23
CA SER A 148 -8.83 0.47 -6.16
C SER A 148 -10.36 0.55 -6.11
N GLU A 149 -10.97 0.20 -4.97
CA GLU A 149 -12.37 0.53 -4.69
C GLU A 149 -12.39 1.96 -4.15
N ILE A 150 -13.11 2.86 -4.82
CA ILE A 150 -13.10 4.30 -4.55
C ILE A 150 -14.54 4.82 -4.39
N LYS A 151 -14.79 5.61 -3.32
CA LYS A 151 -16.00 6.42 -3.17
C LYS A 151 -15.63 7.89 -3.11
N VAL A 152 -16.47 8.74 -3.70
CA VAL A 152 -16.27 10.19 -3.74
C VAL A 152 -17.44 10.94 -3.10
N ASN A 153 -17.15 12.13 -2.56
CA ASN A 153 -18.15 13.05 -2.04
C ASN A 153 -18.79 13.90 -3.18
N PRO A 154 -19.80 14.74 -2.88
CA PRO A 154 -20.41 15.63 -3.88
C PRO A 154 -19.44 16.63 -4.54
N ASN A 155 -18.28 16.88 -3.95
CA ASN A 155 -17.21 17.70 -4.55
C ASN A 155 -16.24 16.87 -5.39
N HIS A 156 -16.60 15.61 -5.71
CA HIS A 156 -15.78 14.65 -6.46
C HIS A 156 -14.40 14.37 -5.83
N GLN A 157 -14.30 14.52 -4.50
CA GLN A 157 -13.08 14.17 -3.75
C GLN A 157 -13.21 12.78 -3.15
N ILE A 158 -12.12 12.02 -3.16
CA ILE A 158 -12.05 10.67 -2.60
C ILE A 158 -12.19 10.74 -1.07
N ILE A 159 -13.20 10.03 -0.55
CA ILE A 159 -13.48 9.86 0.88
C ILE A 159 -13.23 8.45 1.35
N PHE A 160 -13.20 7.49 0.44
CA PHE A 160 -12.90 6.08 0.71
C PHE A 160 -12.06 5.52 -0.45
N GLN A 161 -10.99 4.82 -0.10
CA GLN A 161 -10.20 4.03 -1.04
C GLN A 161 -9.66 2.79 -0.34
N GLN A 162 -9.83 1.66 -1.00
CA GLN A 162 -9.19 0.40 -0.63
C GLN A 162 -8.48 -0.16 -1.85
N ASP A 163 -7.17 -0.33 -1.75
CA ASP A 163 -6.39 -0.93 -2.82
C ASP A 163 -6.24 -2.44 -2.59
N PHE A 164 -6.38 -3.18 -3.67
CA PHE A 164 -6.15 -4.61 -3.76
C PHE A 164 -5.09 -4.86 -4.85
N TRP A 165 -3.88 -5.17 -4.42
CA TRP A 165 -2.79 -5.52 -5.30
C TRP A 165 -1.90 -6.58 -4.65
N ASP A 166 -0.94 -7.14 -5.39
CA ASP A 166 -0.03 -8.17 -4.88
C ASP A 166 1.29 -7.55 -4.39
N PRO A 167 1.40 -7.15 -3.11
CA PRO A 167 2.63 -6.61 -2.56
C PRO A 167 3.75 -7.66 -2.48
N ALA A 168 3.41 -8.93 -2.51
CA ALA A 168 4.38 -10.01 -2.43
C ALA A 168 5.24 -10.07 -3.70
N ASN A 169 4.61 -10.07 -4.87
CA ASN A 169 5.31 -10.05 -6.15
C ASN A 169 5.72 -8.63 -6.54
N GLY A 170 4.84 -7.66 -6.31
CA GLY A 170 5.07 -6.27 -6.66
C GLY A 170 6.11 -5.55 -5.81
N LEU A 171 6.40 -5.98 -4.56
CA LEU A 171 7.32 -5.29 -3.66
C LEU A 171 8.26 -6.25 -2.90
N TYR A 172 7.70 -7.15 -2.08
CA TYR A 172 8.51 -7.86 -1.06
C TYR A 172 9.58 -8.76 -1.67
N ARG A 173 9.32 -9.42 -2.80
CA ARG A 173 10.30 -10.27 -3.48
C ARG A 173 11.50 -9.50 -4.01
N SER A 174 11.34 -8.20 -4.31
CA SER A 174 12.42 -7.34 -4.79
C SER A 174 13.28 -6.80 -3.64
N LEU A 175 12.82 -6.89 -2.37
CA LEU A 175 13.56 -6.39 -1.22
C LEU A 175 14.69 -7.34 -0.83
N PRO A 176 15.93 -6.81 -0.55
CA PRO A 176 17.02 -7.62 -0.04
C PRO A 176 16.62 -8.26 1.30
N TYR A 177 17.06 -9.47 1.53
CA TYR A 177 16.77 -10.30 2.72
C TYR A 177 15.30 -10.71 2.87
N VAL A 178 14.32 -9.84 2.56
CA VAL A 178 12.88 -10.12 2.66
C VAL A 178 12.45 -11.10 1.58
N GLY A 179 12.86 -10.90 0.33
CA GLY A 179 12.45 -11.74 -0.81
C GLY A 179 12.83 -13.22 -0.64
N GLY A 180 14.05 -13.49 -0.17
CA GLY A 180 14.50 -14.86 0.12
C GLY A 180 13.76 -15.49 1.30
N THR A 181 13.63 -14.77 2.41
CA THR A 181 12.92 -15.21 3.61
C THR A 181 11.44 -15.43 3.34
N TYR A 182 10.81 -14.49 2.61
CA TYR A 182 9.39 -14.61 2.23
C TYR A 182 9.12 -15.91 1.47
N SER A 183 9.96 -16.23 0.46
CA SER A 183 9.84 -17.47 -0.31
C SER A 183 10.07 -18.73 0.54
N TRP A 184 10.88 -18.64 1.59
CA TRP A 184 11.19 -19.75 2.48
C TRP A 184 10.06 -20.06 3.47
N VAL A 185 9.38 -19.04 4.01
CA VAL A 185 8.31 -19.23 5.03
C VAL A 185 6.93 -19.53 4.45
N LEU A 186 6.73 -19.43 3.12
CA LEU A 186 5.44 -19.75 2.51
C LEU A 186 5.10 -21.23 2.71
N PRO A 187 3.91 -21.55 3.26
CA PRO A 187 3.52 -22.95 3.55
C PRO A 187 3.23 -23.77 2.29
N PHE A 188 2.98 -23.12 1.14
CA PHE A 188 2.64 -23.76 -0.13
C PHE A 188 3.79 -23.57 -1.13
N LYS A 189 4.85 -24.35 -0.96
CA LYS A 189 5.94 -24.44 -1.96
C LYS A 189 5.53 -25.41 -3.04
N LYS A 190 5.68 -24.99 -4.31
CA LYS A 190 5.70 -25.91 -5.44
C LYS A 190 7.06 -26.60 -5.52
#